data_7c4f9f626ac383203bd5b9ed85e09a13
#
_entry.id   7c4f9f626ac383203bd5b9ed85e09a13
#
_cell.length_a   1.000
_cell.length_b   1.000
_cell.length_c   1.000
_cell.angle_alpha   90.00
_cell.angle_beta   90.00
_cell.angle_gamma   90.00
#
_symmetry.space_group_name_H-M   'P 1'
#
loop_
_entity.id
_entity.type
_entity.pdbx_description
1 polymer ?
#
loop_
_entity_poly.entity_id
_entity_poly.type
_entity_poly.pdbx_seq_one_letter_code
_entity_poly.pdbx_strand_id
1 'polypeptide(L)'
;MHAATISDVAVCGAMFGYFLRAKKGHQRQMFGTVSFSALMGITEPAVFGVFVKYRRPFLAVIIGGGLGGLIAGLAGVKTMGFVWGLASLPTYLAGGTSNFIWMIISVVVGFVGATAVAYGIGIPKEESEEELEEKELVEALESNQGLKQVCIGKIAEGTAIPLCEVSDRAFASGALGKGVGIL
;
A
#
# COMPACT_ATOMS: atom_id res chain seq x y z
N MET A 1 8.06 -21.14 -9.62
CA MET A 1 7.25 -19.99 -10.06
C MET A 1 5.85 -19.92 -9.46
N HIS A 2 5.19 -21.04 -9.15
CA HIS A 2 3.92 -21.04 -8.40
C HIS A 2 4.01 -20.28 -7.07
N ALA A 3 5.17 -20.28 -6.42
CA ALA A 3 5.39 -19.52 -5.18
C ALA A 3 5.16 -17.99 -5.34
N ALA A 4 5.49 -17.42 -6.50
CA ALA A 4 5.30 -16.00 -6.74
C ALA A 4 3.80 -15.61 -6.76
N THR A 5 2.98 -16.33 -7.53
CA THR A 5 1.53 -16.08 -7.57
C THR A 5 0.87 -16.22 -6.19
N ILE A 6 1.28 -17.22 -5.40
CA ILE A 6 0.75 -17.43 -4.05
C ILE A 6 1.21 -16.30 -3.12
N SER A 7 2.45 -15.82 -3.27
CA SER A 7 2.96 -14.68 -2.52
C SER A 7 2.18 -13.40 -2.84
N ASP A 8 1.94 -13.10 -4.12
CA ASP A 8 1.18 -11.93 -4.55
C ASP A 8 -0.23 -11.94 -3.99
N VAL A 9 -0.88 -13.10 -4.02
CA VAL A 9 -2.23 -13.29 -3.46
C VAL A 9 -2.21 -13.22 -1.92
N ALA A 10 -1.16 -13.69 -1.26
CA ALA A 10 -1.02 -13.54 0.19
C ALA A 10 -0.81 -12.07 0.58
N VAL A 11 -0.06 -11.29 -0.20
CA VAL A 11 0.06 -9.82 -0.03
C VAL A 11 -1.30 -9.16 -0.19
N CYS A 12 -2.05 -9.53 -1.24
CA CYS A 12 -3.43 -9.06 -1.43
C CYS A 12 -4.30 -9.37 -0.22
N GLY A 13 -4.28 -10.62 0.28
CA GLY A 13 -5.04 -11.05 1.45
C GLY A 13 -4.68 -10.29 2.72
N ALA A 14 -3.39 -10.04 2.97
CA ALA A 14 -2.95 -9.26 4.11
C ALA A 14 -3.47 -7.81 4.04
N MET A 15 -3.36 -7.16 2.87
CA MET A 15 -3.89 -5.82 2.66
C MET A 15 -5.42 -5.78 2.78
N PHE A 16 -6.11 -6.80 2.28
CA PHE A 16 -7.56 -6.93 2.41
C PHE A 16 -7.99 -7.10 3.88
N GLY A 17 -7.24 -7.84 4.69
CA GLY A 17 -7.46 -7.94 6.13
C GLY A 17 -7.40 -6.58 6.84
N TYR A 18 -6.43 -5.74 6.47
CA TYR A 18 -6.34 -4.36 6.98
C TYR A 18 -7.44 -3.46 6.43
N PHE A 19 -7.83 -3.61 5.16
CA PHE A 19 -8.97 -2.91 4.57
C PHE A 19 -10.27 -3.15 5.36
N LEU A 20 -10.53 -4.40 5.75
CA LEU A 20 -11.71 -4.75 6.54
C LEU A 20 -11.69 -4.11 7.94
N ARG A 21 -10.50 -3.96 8.52
CA ARG A 21 -10.33 -3.42 9.87
C ARG A 21 -10.14 -1.91 9.92
N ALA A 22 -9.77 -1.27 8.81
CA ALA A 22 -9.56 0.17 8.73
C ALA A 22 -10.85 0.96 8.97
N LYS A 23 -10.83 1.85 9.97
CA LYS A 23 -11.96 2.70 10.35
C LYS A 23 -11.92 4.05 9.63
N LYS A 24 -10.73 4.59 9.36
CA LYS A 24 -10.55 5.90 8.69
C LYS A 24 -10.72 5.72 7.17
N GLY A 25 -11.51 6.59 6.53
CA GLY A 25 -11.81 6.53 5.09
C GLY A 25 -10.56 6.51 4.21
N HIS A 26 -9.58 7.37 4.51
CA HIS A 26 -8.33 7.46 3.74
C HIS A 26 -7.50 6.18 3.85
N GLN A 27 -7.27 5.66 5.06
CA GLN A 27 -6.53 4.40 5.27
C GLN A 27 -7.23 3.21 4.59
N ARG A 28 -8.57 3.17 4.66
CA ARG A 28 -9.36 2.13 4.00
C ARG A 28 -9.18 2.17 2.48
N GLN A 29 -9.24 3.35 1.87
CA GLN A 29 -8.98 3.51 0.44
C GLN A 29 -7.58 3.05 0.06
N MET A 30 -6.55 3.46 0.82
CA MET A 30 -5.17 3.06 0.60
C MET A 30 -5.00 1.53 0.63
N PHE A 31 -5.47 0.86 1.69
CA PHE A 31 -5.37 -0.59 1.78
C PHE A 31 -6.16 -1.32 0.69
N GLY A 32 -7.32 -0.80 0.29
CA GLY A 32 -8.12 -1.34 -0.81
C GLY A 32 -7.41 -1.26 -2.15
N THR A 33 -6.86 -0.10 -2.49
CA THR A 33 -6.10 0.11 -3.73
C THR A 33 -4.85 -0.76 -3.79
N VAL A 34 -4.11 -0.83 -2.68
CA VAL A 34 -2.90 -1.65 -2.58
C VAL A 34 -3.23 -3.15 -2.66
N SER A 35 -4.34 -3.58 -2.06
CA SER A 35 -4.81 -4.96 -2.16
C SER A 35 -5.13 -5.34 -3.61
N PHE A 36 -5.85 -4.47 -4.32
CA PHE A 36 -6.18 -4.68 -5.73
C PHE A 36 -4.93 -4.71 -6.62
N SER A 37 -3.97 -3.81 -6.38
CA SER A 37 -2.69 -3.78 -7.09
C SER A 37 -1.93 -5.11 -6.91
N ALA A 38 -1.83 -5.61 -5.67
CA ALA A 38 -1.17 -6.88 -5.37
C ALA A 38 -1.85 -8.08 -6.05
N LEU A 39 -3.19 -8.06 -6.19
CA LEU A 39 -3.94 -9.08 -6.92
C LEU A 39 -3.53 -9.16 -8.40
N MET A 40 -3.19 -8.03 -8.99
CA MET A 40 -2.68 -7.95 -10.38
C MET A 40 -1.19 -8.33 -10.48
N GLY A 41 -0.52 -8.66 -9.38
CA GLY A 41 0.89 -9.01 -9.32
C GLY A 41 1.83 -7.81 -9.13
N ILE A 42 1.29 -6.63 -8.85
CA ILE A 42 2.06 -5.41 -8.56
C ILE A 42 2.08 -5.21 -7.05
N THR A 43 3.15 -5.70 -6.41
CA THR A 43 3.26 -5.73 -4.94
C THR A 43 4.07 -4.55 -4.37
N GLU A 44 4.73 -3.77 -5.22
CA GLU A 44 5.56 -2.63 -4.82
C GLU A 44 4.82 -1.62 -3.93
N PRO A 45 3.56 -1.22 -4.22
CA PRO A 45 2.83 -0.30 -3.35
C PRO A 45 2.56 -0.88 -1.95
N ALA A 46 2.39 -2.21 -1.84
CA ALA A 46 2.26 -2.87 -0.55
C ALA A 46 3.58 -2.87 0.22
N VAL A 47 4.69 -3.18 -0.47
CA VAL A 47 6.01 -3.29 0.15
C VAL A 47 6.47 -1.92 0.65
N PHE A 48 6.53 -0.93 -0.23
CA PHE A 48 7.06 0.39 0.11
C PHE A 48 6.06 1.27 0.88
N GLY A 49 4.77 1.18 0.57
CA GLY A 49 3.74 1.99 1.23
C GLY A 49 3.28 1.45 2.58
N VAL A 50 3.37 0.13 2.79
CA VAL A 50 2.81 -0.51 3.98
C VAL A 50 3.82 -1.34 4.75
N PHE A 51 4.57 -2.25 4.11
CA PHE A 51 5.43 -3.19 4.83
C PHE A 51 6.66 -2.53 5.43
N VAL A 52 7.23 -1.54 4.75
CA VAL A 52 8.37 -0.77 5.27
C VAL A 52 7.93 0.04 6.49
N LYS A 53 6.75 0.66 6.42
CA LYS A 53 6.18 1.45 7.51
C LYS A 53 5.68 0.57 8.66
N TYR A 54 4.96 -0.54 8.34
CA TYR A 54 4.34 -1.44 9.31
C TYR A 54 4.93 -2.84 9.18
N ARG A 55 5.87 -3.22 9.99
CA ARG A 55 6.53 -4.55 9.91
C ARG A 55 5.59 -5.74 10.16
N ARG A 56 4.48 -5.53 10.88
CA ARG A 56 3.51 -6.58 11.24
C ARG A 56 2.77 -7.22 10.06
N PRO A 57 2.39 -6.50 8.96
CA PRO A 57 1.78 -7.12 7.78
C PRO A 57 2.64 -8.19 7.14
N PHE A 58 3.97 -8.06 7.26
CA PHE A 58 4.91 -9.02 6.72
C PHE A 58 4.71 -10.43 7.32
N LEU A 59 4.40 -10.52 8.61
CA LEU A 59 4.10 -11.79 9.28
C LEU A 59 2.84 -12.46 8.70
N ALA A 60 1.81 -11.67 8.38
CA ALA A 60 0.59 -12.20 7.77
C ALA A 60 0.86 -12.80 6.39
N VAL A 61 1.71 -12.15 5.59
CA VAL A 61 2.11 -12.67 4.26
C VAL A 61 2.96 -13.92 4.39
N ILE A 62 3.91 -13.96 5.33
CA ILE A 62 4.76 -15.15 5.55
C ILE A 62 3.89 -16.35 5.95
N ILE A 63 2.97 -16.18 6.89
CA ILE A 63 2.12 -17.27 7.37
C ILE A 63 1.14 -17.70 6.27
N GLY A 64 0.38 -16.77 5.68
CA GLY A 64 -0.60 -17.09 4.64
C GLY A 64 0.05 -17.63 3.37
N GLY A 65 1.09 -16.94 2.88
CA GLY A 65 1.84 -17.37 1.70
C GLY A 65 2.58 -18.69 1.93
N GLY A 66 3.11 -18.89 3.15
CA GLY A 66 3.75 -20.15 3.57
C GLY A 66 2.77 -21.33 3.55
N LEU A 67 1.58 -21.17 4.10
CA LEU A 67 0.52 -22.22 4.08
C LEU A 67 0.07 -22.55 2.66
N GLY A 68 -0.24 -21.53 1.85
CA GLY A 68 -0.60 -21.73 0.43
C GLY A 68 0.53 -22.36 -0.37
N GLY A 69 1.77 -21.88 -0.18
CA GLY A 69 2.96 -22.40 -0.83
C GLY A 69 3.26 -23.84 -0.47
N LEU A 70 3.07 -24.22 0.79
CA LEU A 70 3.23 -25.59 1.27
C LEU A 70 2.23 -26.55 0.61
N ILE A 71 0.97 -26.16 0.48
CA ILE A 71 -0.05 -26.96 -0.21
C ILE A 71 0.32 -27.14 -1.68
N ALA A 72 0.68 -26.07 -2.38
CA ALA A 72 1.07 -26.15 -3.77
C ALA A 72 2.34 -27.00 -3.99
N GLY A 73 3.31 -26.90 -3.06
CA GLY A 73 4.53 -27.70 -3.07
C GLY A 73 4.26 -29.19 -2.88
N LEU A 74 3.44 -29.53 -1.88
CA LEU A 74 3.05 -30.95 -1.61
C LEU A 74 2.23 -31.54 -2.74
N ALA A 75 1.35 -30.76 -3.37
CA ALA A 75 0.57 -31.18 -4.53
C ALA A 75 1.38 -31.24 -5.83
N GLY A 76 2.63 -30.79 -5.82
CA GLY A 76 3.50 -30.80 -7.00
C GLY A 76 2.99 -29.91 -8.13
N VAL A 77 2.35 -28.78 -7.79
CA VAL A 77 1.79 -27.84 -8.77
C VAL A 77 2.87 -27.34 -9.71
N LYS A 78 2.63 -27.44 -11.03
CA LYS A 78 3.56 -27.00 -12.08
C LYS A 78 2.98 -25.79 -12.81
N THR A 79 3.83 -24.81 -13.11
CA THR A 79 3.45 -23.66 -13.95
C THR A 79 4.14 -23.76 -15.30
N MET A 80 3.40 -23.41 -16.35
CA MET A 80 3.91 -23.37 -17.73
C MET A 80 4.06 -21.92 -18.25
N GLY A 81 3.67 -20.92 -17.46
CA GLY A 81 3.68 -19.52 -17.86
C GLY A 81 4.50 -18.61 -16.97
N PHE A 82 4.91 -17.48 -17.53
CA PHE A 82 5.69 -16.41 -16.90
C PHE A 82 4.82 -15.18 -16.66
N VAL A 83 3.67 -15.35 -16.01
CA VAL A 83 2.74 -14.25 -15.69
C VAL A 83 2.63 -14.13 -14.19
N TRP A 84 2.54 -12.93 -13.68
CA TRP A 84 2.44 -12.61 -12.27
C TRP A 84 0.98 -12.36 -11.83
N GLY A 85 0.72 -12.51 -10.55
CA GLY A 85 -0.60 -12.25 -9.98
C GLY A 85 -1.68 -13.26 -10.42
N LEU A 86 -2.93 -12.82 -10.25
CA LEU A 86 -4.10 -13.66 -10.57
C LEU A 86 -4.23 -13.98 -12.07
N ALA A 87 -3.69 -13.12 -12.94
CA ALA A 87 -3.66 -13.34 -14.39
C ALA A 87 -2.86 -14.57 -14.81
N SER A 88 -2.02 -15.13 -13.92
CA SER A 88 -1.29 -16.38 -14.17
C SER A 88 -2.15 -17.63 -14.08
N LEU A 89 -3.35 -17.57 -13.46
CA LEU A 89 -4.19 -18.76 -13.22
C LEU A 89 -4.49 -19.59 -14.48
N PRO A 90 -4.83 -19.00 -15.65
CA PRO A 90 -5.08 -19.80 -16.86
C PRO A 90 -3.88 -20.65 -17.30
N THR A 91 -2.64 -20.22 -16.98
CA THR A 91 -1.44 -20.96 -17.38
C THR A 91 -1.28 -22.30 -16.65
N TYR A 92 -1.92 -22.45 -15.49
CA TYR A 92 -1.90 -23.70 -14.73
C TYR A 92 -2.84 -24.76 -15.31
N LEU A 93 -3.79 -24.37 -16.15
CA LEU A 93 -4.68 -25.28 -16.85
C LEU A 93 -3.90 -26.13 -17.89
N ALA A 94 -2.83 -25.58 -18.46
CA ALA A 94 -1.95 -26.30 -19.37
C ALA A 94 -1.27 -27.52 -18.69
N GLY A 95 -1.13 -27.51 -17.36
CA GLY A 95 -0.65 -28.66 -16.58
C GLY A 95 -1.71 -29.70 -16.24
N GLY A 96 -2.94 -29.55 -16.75
CA GLY A 96 -4.07 -30.43 -16.49
C GLY A 96 -5.01 -29.91 -15.40
N THR A 97 -6.25 -30.40 -15.42
CA THR A 97 -7.33 -29.94 -14.51
C THR A 97 -6.99 -30.15 -13.03
N SER A 98 -6.33 -31.24 -12.69
CA SER A 98 -5.90 -31.51 -11.31
C SER A 98 -4.90 -30.48 -10.81
N ASN A 99 -3.94 -30.09 -11.66
CA ASN A 99 -2.93 -29.07 -11.36
C ASN A 99 -3.59 -27.71 -11.11
N PHE A 100 -4.58 -27.37 -11.92
CA PHE A 100 -5.36 -26.12 -11.77
C PHE A 100 -6.16 -26.09 -10.48
N ILE A 101 -6.86 -27.19 -10.12
CA ILE A 101 -7.64 -27.29 -8.88
C ILE A 101 -6.75 -27.11 -7.65
N TRP A 102 -5.59 -27.79 -7.60
CA TRP A 102 -4.66 -27.66 -6.48
C TRP A 102 -4.10 -26.24 -6.37
N MET A 103 -3.85 -25.59 -7.52
CA MET A 103 -3.41 -24.20 -7.49
C MET A 103 -4.50 -23.26 -6.93
N ILE A 104 -5.78 -23.42 -7.31
CA ILE A 104 -6.89 -22.65 -6.77
C ILE A 104 -7.00 -22.84 -5.25
N ILE A 105 -6.93 -24.09 -4.78
CA ILE A 105 -6.98 -24.38 -3.35
C ILE A 105 -5.83 -23.65 -2.63
N SER A 106 -4.62 -23.71 -3.15
CA SER A 106 -3.44 -23.06 -2.57
C SER A 106 -3.59 -21.55 -2.51
N VAL A 107 -4.11 -20.93 -3.56
CA VAL A 107 -4.37 -19.49 -3.66
C VAL A 107 -5.42 -19.07 -2.63
N VAL A 108 -6.53 -19.81 -2.54
CA VAL A 108 -7.61 -19.51 -1.58
C VAL A 108 -7.12 -19.65 -0.14
N VAL A 109 -6.39 -20.73 0.18
CA VAL A 109 -5.82 -20.92 1.53
C VAL A 109 -4.79 -19.83 1.85
N GLY A 110 -3.93 -19.46 0.90
CA GLY A 110 -2.97 -18.37 1.06
C GLY A 110 -3.65 -17.02 1.33
N PHE A 111 -4.68 -16.70 0.55
CA PHE A 111 -5.47 -15.48 0.72
C PHE A 111 -6.20 -15.44 2.07
N VAL A 112 -6.96 -16.47 2.39
CA VAL A 112 -7.74 -16.55 3.64
C VAL A 112 -6.82 -16.57 4.84
N GLY A 113 -5.72 -17.32 4.79
CA GLY A 113 -4.72 -17.38 5.85
C GLY A 113 -4.09 -16.01 6.11
N ALA A 114 -3.63 -15.33 5.07
CA ALA A 114 -3.06 -13.98 5.19
C ALA A 114 -4.09 -12.97 5.69
N THR A 115 -5.33 -13.04 5.19
CA THR A 115 -6.41 -12.14 5.63
C THR A 115 -6.75 -12.36 7.12
N ALA A 116 -6.88 -13.61 7.55
CA ALA A 116 -7.20 -13.95 8.94
C ALA A 116 -6.11 -13.49 9.91
N VAL A 117 -4.85 -13.71 9.56
CA VAL A 117 -3.70 -13.29 10.37
C VAL A 117 -3.61 -11.76 10.42
N ALA A 118 -3.74 -11.07 9.27
CA ALA A 118 -3.72 -9.60 9.21
C ALA A 118 -4.87 -8.98 10.01
N TYR A 119 -6.07 -9.55 9.90
CA TYR A 119 -7.22 -9.13 10.68
C TYR A 119 -7.01 -9.34 12.18
N GLY A 120 -6.42 -10.47 12.58
CA GLY A 120 -6.11 -10.80 13.98
C GLY A 120 -5.05 -9.89 14.60
N ILE A 121 -3.94 -9.65 13.88
CA ILE A 121 -2.84 -8.78 14.33
C ILE A 121 -3.34 -7.34 14.46
N GLY A 122 -4.20 -6.90 13.56
CA GLY A 122 -4.74 -5.56 13.50
C GLY A 122 -3.75 -4.53 12.98
N ILE A 123 -4.31 -3.37 12.62
CA ILE A 123 -3.52 -2.22 12.18
C ILE A 123 -2.72 -1.76 13.40
N PRO A 124 -1.38 -1.67 13.31
CA PRO A 124 -0.59 -1.05 14.36
C PRO A 124 -1.13 0.37 14.60
N LYS A 125 -1.40 0.70 15.84
CA LYS A 125 -1.56 2.10 16.21
C LYS A 125 -0.15 2.72 16.13
N GLU A 126 0.22 3.17 14.96
CA GLU A 126 1.18 4.25 14.89
C GLU A 126 0.35 5.53 15.00
N GLU A 127 0.55 6.23 16.07
CA GLU A 127 0.72 7.65 15.97
C GLU A 127 1.86 7.80 14.97
N SER A 128 1.53 8.05 13.71
CA SER A 128 2.53 8.27 12.67
C SER A 128 3.36 9.45 13.15
N GLU A 129 4.69 9.36 13.03
CA GLU A 129 5.56 10.51 13.26
C GLU A 129 5.03 11.72 12.49
N GLU A 130 4.42 11.50 11.32
CA GLU A 130 3.67 12.53 10.57
C GLU A 130 2.41 13.04 11.29
N GLU A 131 1.64 12.19 12.02
CA GLU A 131 0.49 12.66 12.84
C GLU A 131 0.97 13.33 14.14
N LEU A 132 2.15 12.96 14.66
CA LEU A 132 2.79 13.65 15.77
C LEU A 132 3.38 14.99 15.31
N GLU A 133 4.09 15.01 14.18
CA GLU A 133 4.60 16.24 13.58
C GLU A 133 3.45 17.17 13.15
N GLU A 134 2.38 16.64 12.57
CA GLU A 134 1.19 17.43 12.22
C GLU A 134 0.45 17.94 13.45
N LYS A 135 0.33 17.14 14.52
CA LYS A 135 -0.25 17.58 15.80
C LYS A 135 0.65 18.59 16.50
N GLU A 136 1.97 18.35 16.56
CA GLU A 136 2.92 19.31 17.12
C GLU A 136 2.94 20.60 16.29
N LEU A 137 2.84 20.52 14.96
CA LEU A 137 2.76 21.68 14.09
C LEU A 137 1.43 22.44 14.28
N VAL A 138 0.32 21.73 14.41
CA VAL A 138 -1.01 22.34 14.68
C VAL A 138 -1.06 22.95 16.10
N GLU A 139 -0.56 22.25 17.11
CA GLU A 139 -0.42 22.79 18.48
C GLU A 139 0.53 24.00 18.53
N ALA A 140 1.64 23.92 17.79
CA ALA A 140 2.56 25.07 17.67
C ALA A 140 1.94 26.24 16.92
N LEU A 141 1.08 25.98 15.93
CA LEU A 141 0.33 27.02 15.21
C LEU A 141 -0.82 27.59 16.05
N GLU A 142 -1.51 26.77 16.84
CA GLU A 142 -2.58 27.23 17.75
C GLU A 142 -2.03 27.99 18.97
N SER A 143 -0.86 27.58 19.51
CA SER A 143 -0.20 28.28 20.61
C SER A 143 0.44 29.61 20.17
N ASN A 144 0.59 29.82 18.87
CA ASN A 144 1.24 30.98 18.27
C ASN A 144 0.25 31.90 17.53
N GLN A 145 -0.88 32.23 18.14
CA GLN A 145 -1.77 33.34 17.68
C GLN A 145 -1.15 34.74 17.79
N GLY A 146 0.16 34.84 17.79
CA GLY A 146 0.91 36.06 17.60
C GLY A 146 1.82 35.89 16.40
N LEU A 147 1.53 36.61 15.32
CA LEU A 147 2.32 36.79 14.10
C LEU A 147 3.81 36.40 14.27
N LYS A 148 4.17 35.14 14.05
CA LYS A 148 5.55 34.72 13.92
C LYS A 148 5.85 34.46 12.47
N GLN A 149 6.69 35.33 11.90
CA GLN A 149 7.33 35.08 10.61
C GLN A 149 8.06 33.73 10.71
N VAL A 150 7.53 32.74 10.02
CA VAL A 150 8.24 31.47 9.80
C VAL A 150 9.36 31.79 8.83
N CYS A 151 10.60 31.90 9.32
CA CYS A 151 11.77 31.95 8.46
C CYS A 151 11.94 30.59 7.79
N ILE A 152 11.39 30.44 6.59
CA ILE A 152 11.74 29.32 5.71
C ILE A 152 13.17 29.57 5.26
N GLY A 153 14.08 28.64 5.58
CA GLY A 153 15.44 28.71 5.10
C GLY A 153 15.48 28.85 3.57
N LYS A 154 16.41 29.67 3.07
CA LYS A 154 16.54 30.03 1.66
C LYS A 154 16.64 28.77 0.77
N ILE A 155 15.53 28.39 0.16
CA ILE A 155 15.45 27.22 -0.73
C ILE A 155 15.88 27.62 -2.17
N ALA A 156 15.63 28.87 -2.55
CA ALA A 156 16.03 29.43 -3.85
C ALA A 156 16.38 30.90 -3.70
N GLU A 157 17.25 31.40 -4.60
CA GLU A 157 17.54 32.84 -4.71
C GLU A 157 16.51 33.50 -5.61
N GLY A 158 15.79 34.47 -5.08
CA GLY A 158 14.77 35.20 -5.84
C GLY A 158 13.87 36.04 -4.94
N THR A 159 13.01 36.82 -5.56
CA THR A 159 12.01 37.65 -4.87
C THR A 159 10.72 36.88 -4.74
N ALA A 160 10.19 36.76 -3.52
CA ALA A 160 8.92 36.12 -3.26
C ALA A 160 7.77 37.02 -3.74
N ILE A 161 6.92 36.49 -4.60
CA ILE A 161 5.75 37.20 -5.12
C ILE A 161 4.46 36.43 -4.78
N PRO A 162 3.32 37.15 -4.63
CA PRO A 162 2.02 36.48 -4.51
C PRO A 162 1.72 35.62 -5.72
N LEU A 163 1.04 34.50 -5.52
CA LEU A 163 0.71 33.55 -6.61
C LEU A 163 -0.07 34.21 -7.76
N CYS A 164 -0.90 35.22 -7.44
CA CYS A 164 -1.69 35.94 -8.43
C CYS A 164 -0.85 36.78 -9.43
N GLU A 165 0.41 37.06 -9.12
CA GLU A 165 1.33 37.82 -9.97
C GLU A 165 2.22 36.92 -10.85
N VAL A 166 2.10 35.59 -10.69
CA VAL A 166 2.84 34.62 -11.52
C VAL A 166 2.27 34.61 -12.93
N SER A 167 3.15 34.59 -13.91
CA SER A 167 2.77 34.65 -15.36
C SER A 167 1.95 33.47 -15.83
N ASP A 168 2.00 32.32 -15.14
CA ASP A 168 1.26 31.11 -15.48
C ASP A 168 -0.16 31.14 -14.86
N ARG A 169 -1.17 31.07 -15.73
CA ARG A 169 -2.58 31.10 -15.35
C ARG A 169 -3.02 29.94 -14.45
N ALA A 170 -2.39 28.77 -14.58
CA ALA A 170 -2.72 27.60 -13.76
C ALA A 170 -2.35 27.83 -12.28
N PHE A 171 -1.21 28.49 -12.05
CA PHE A 171 -0.76 28.85 -10.70
C PHE A 171 -1.46 30.12 -10.20
N ALA A 172 -1.59 31.14 -11.04
CA ALA A 172 -2.24 32.41 -10.67
C ALA A 172 -3.72 32.24 -10.25
N SER A 173 -4.42 31.25 -10.80
CA SER A 173 -5.81 30.94 -10.45
C SER A 173 -5.99 30.31 -9.06
N GLY A 174 -4.92 29.85 -8.39
CA GLY A 174 -4.99 29.13 -7.14
C GLY A 174 -5.60 27.73 -7.24
N ALA A 175 -5.82 27.20 -8.46
CA ALA A 175 -6.41 25.87 -8.70
C ALA A 175 -5.56 24.72 -8.14
N LEU A 176 -4.25 24.94 -7.99
CA LEU A 176 -3.29 23.97 -7.46
C LEU A 176 -3.00 24.16 -5.95
N GLY A 177 -3.72 25.09 -5.29
CA GLY A 177 -3.56 25.36 -3.87
C GLY A 177 -2.97 26.76 -3.56
N LYS A 178 -2.76 27.04 -2.26
CA LYS A 178 -2.15 28.29 -1.81
C LYS A 178 -0.63 28.16 -1.82
N GLY A 179 0.07 29.16 -2.30
CA GLY A 179 1.53 29.15 -2.40
C GLY A 179 2.11 30.55 -2.67
N VAL A 180 3.42 30.60 -2.84
CA VAL A 180 4.18 31.82 -3.15
C VAL A 180 5.04 31.50 -4.37
N GLY A 181 5.10 32.42 -5.33
CA GLY A 181 6.01 32.34 -6.45
C GLY A 181 7.39 32.92 -6.08
N ILE A 182 8.46 32.43 -6.70
CA ILE A 182 9.82 32.99 -6.58
C ILE A 182 10.25 33.39 -7.99
N LEU A 183 10.59 34.67 -8.15
CA LEU A 183 11.17 35.25 -9.38
C LEU A 183 12.66 35.42 -9.24
#